data_ee93a660356d87361ab7d37e95ba0976
#
_entry.id   ee93a660356d87361ab7d37e95ba0976
#
_cell.length_a   1.000
_cell.length_b   1.000
_cell.length_c   1.000
_cell.angle_alpha   90.00
_cell.angle_beta   90.00
_cell.angle_gamma   90.00
#
_symmetry.space_group_name_H-M   'P 1'
#
loop_
_entity.id
_entity.type
_entity.pdbx_description
1 polymer ?
#
loop_
_entity_poly.entity_id
_entity_poly.type
_entity_poly.pdbx_seq_one_letter_code
_entity_poly.pdbx_strand_id
1 'polypeptide(L)'
;MKKLLSIILVLCTLVSLTACGGKAQKESAGGFKPALDTGKSCRITIAGSYDNFEALEAEFVRFNEFYPNVALSYKKLDDYNNMLGTVLESSDKPNIFFSFAWMIGNDQYAPVIAHMEDLSDPALGLDLKCIRPGLLSRDAEGRVLQVPVFSRTYGMLVNNTLFEKEGLSVPTTWTELMDVCQTLLSKGYKSPMMGYSLKSSSCLMNTLAYPEIAAALTRNPEALALANELNPAAGEYMRPALEAVERLVQSGCVDLAACDEIEDNYTKVILRFFEGDVPMMLCHGDTVSGTRKRESQSEAFTKAPFRYTFAPVPLTEDGGYFIDSPSVEFSVNKDCDDLDMTNEFMRFLIRTEELNEMATVKRLLTPTTDLSLDSVYAPFGQVPAERIISPELAGITDPLTVQIRLAAFQVGRGSMSVDEAVAKYGSFE
;
A
#
# COMPACT_ATOMS: atom_id res chain seq x y z
N MET A 1 64.26 -29.03 -29.92
CA MET A 1 63.26 -27.95 -29.67
C MET A 1 61.84 -28.48 -29.44
N LYS A 2 61.57 -29.78 -29.18
CA LYS A 2 60.22 -30.34 -28.94
C LYS A 2 59.97 -30.81 -27.50
N LYS A 3 60.91 -30.63 -26.57
CA LYS A 3 60.77 -31.03 -25.15
C LYS A 3 60.64 -29.84 -24.17
N LEU A 4 60.74 -28.60 -24.63
CA LEU A 4 60.55 -27.41 -23.78
C LEU A 4 59.14 -26.82 -23.83
N LEU A 5 58.30 -27.24 -24.79
CA LEU A 5 56.91 -26.74 -24.92
C LEU A 5 55.91 -27.53 -24.03
N SER A 6 56.27 -28.73 -23.57
CA SER A 6 55.40 -29.57 -22.75
C SER A 6 55.43 -29.24 -21.26
N ILE A 7 56.40 -28.49 -20.77
CA ILE A 7 56.54 -28.14 -19.36
C ILE A 7 55.81 -26.81 -19.02
N ILE A 8 55.62 -25.95 -20.01
CA ILE A 8 54.86 -24.66 -19.81
C ILE A 8 53.34 -24.89 -19.82
N LEU A 9 52.84 -25.97 -20.46
CA LEU A 9 51.40 -26.27 -20.49
C LEU A 9 50.88 -26.94 -19.24
N VAL A 10 51.74 -27.55 -18.41
CA VAL A 10 51.38 -28.23 -17.15
C VAL A 10 51.39 -27.25 -15.97
N LEU A 11 52.09 -26.10 -16.08
CA LEU A 11 52.10 -25.11 -14.99
C LEU A 11 50.90 -24.13 -15.05
N CYS A 12 50.24 -24.01 -16.23
CA CYS A 12 49.05 -23.17 -16.36
C CYS A 12 47.70 -23.83 -15.96
N THR A 13 47.70 -25.15 -15.72
CA THR A 13 46.50 -25.91 -15.32
C THR A 13 46.39 -26.14 -13.84
N LEU A 14 47.34 -25.72 -13.02
CA LEU A 14 47.35 -25.89 -11.56
C LEU A 14 47.01 -24.62 -10.77
N VAL A 15 46.70 -23.50 -11.46
CA VAL A 15 46.27 -22.24 -10.80
C VAL A 15 44.76 -21.99 -10.94
N SER A 16 43.99 -22.87 -11.63
CA SER A 16 42.56 -22.70 -11.86
C SER A 16 41.64 -23.53 -10.98
N LEU A 17 42.13 -24.11 -9.87
CA LEU A 17 41.32 -24.96 -8.97
C LEU A 17 41.20 -24.46 -7.52
N THR A 18 41.47 -23.19 -7.26
CA THR A 18 41.22 -22.59 -5.94
C THR A 18 40.29 -21.38 -5.97
N ALA A 19 39.38 -21.34 -6.95
CA ALA A 19 38.34 -20.30 -7.04
C ALA A 19 36.95 -20.92 -7.23
N CYS A 20 36.56 -21.82 -6.34
CA CYS A 20 35.18 -22.27 -6.20
C CYS A 20 34.94 -22.65 -4.74
N GLY A 21 34.52 -21.68 -3.96
CA GLY A 21 34.17 -21.84 -2.56
C GLY A 21 33.86 -20.51 -1.88
N GLY A 22 33.66 -19.43 -2.66
CA GLY A 22 32.98 -18.26 -2.16
C GLY A 22 31.49 -18.59 -2.06
N LYS A 23 31.02 -19.11 -0.92
CA LYS A 23 29.64 -18.85 -0.52
C LYS A 23 29.50 -17.34 -0.67
N ALA A 24 28.60 -16.90 -1.55
CA ALA A 24 28.07 -15.54 -1.46
C ALA A 24 27.62 -15.43 0.01
N GLN A 25 28.39 -14.70 0.82
CA GLN A 25 27.90 -14.21 2.08
C GLN A 25 26.69 -13.36 1.68
N LYS A 26 25.48 -13.90 1.87
CA LYS A 26 24.31 -13.05 2.02
C LYS A 26 24.74 -12.02 3.04
N GLU A 27 24.63 -10.73 2.70
CA GLU A 27 24.80 -9.66 3.66
C GLU A 27 23.94 -10.05 4.87
N SER A 28 24.60 -10.31 5.99
CA SER A 28 23.95 -10.55 7.26
C SER A 28 23.05 -9.34 7.53
N ALA A 29 21.89 -9.54 8.14
CA ALA A 29 20.96 -8.47 8.54
C ALA A 29 21.72 -7.38 9.31
N GLY A 30 22.23 -6.40 8.56
CA GLY A 30 23.32 -5.52 8.96
C GLY A 30 22.97 -4.71 10.20
N GLY A 31 23.73 -4.89 11.26
CA GLY A 31 23.68 -4.03 12.43
C GLY A 31 22.68 -4.43 13.54
N PHE A 32 21.79 -5.43 13.37
CA PHE A 32 20.96 -5.89 14.48
C PHE A 32 21.82 -6.61 15.55
N LYS A 33 21.61 -6.21 16.82
CA LYS A 33 22.27 -6.81 17.96
C LYS A 33 21.22 -7.44 18.85
N PRO A 34 21.26 -8.78 19.06
CA PRO A 34 20.41 -9.45 20.02
C PRO A 34 20.47 -8.83 21.42
N ALA A 35 19.30 -8.54 22.02
CA ALA A 35 19.18 -8.02 23.37
C ALA A 35 18.87 -9.14 24.39
N LEU A 36 18.39 -10.29 23.92
CA LEU A 36 18.02 -11.43 24.76
C LEU A 36 19.00 -12.59 24.56
N ASP A 37 18.86 -13.63 25.39
CA ASP A 37 19.62 -14.87 25.22
C ASP A 37 19.30 -15.53 23.87
N THR A 38 20.31 -15.66 23.01
CA THR A 38 20.18 -16.27 21.68
C THR A 38 19.90 -17.78 21.73
N GLY A 39 20.09 -18.42 22.85
CA GLY A 39 19.75 -19.82 23.10
C GLY A 39 18.28 -20.03 23.49
N LYS A 40 17.52 -18.97 23.75
CA LYS A 40 16.10 -19.05 24.16
C LYS A 40 15.26 -19.76 23.08
N SER A 41 14.40 -20.67 23.54
CA SER A 41 13.47 -21.42 22.69
C SER A 41 12.04 -21.02 23.04
N CYS A 42 11.30 -20.55 22.05
CA CYS A 42 9.89 -20.19 22.20
C CYS A 42 9.16 -20.23 20.84
N ARG A 43 7.87 -19.90 20.85
CA ARG A 43 7.06 -19.79 19.64
C ARG A 43 6.45 -18.42 19.55
N ILE A 44 6.53 -17.80 18.35
CA ILE A 44 5.86 -16.55 18.02
C ILE A 44 4.92 -16.82 16.84
N THR A 45 3.65 -16.52 17.02
CA THR A 45 2.62 -16.65 15.98
C THR A 45 2.13 -15.25 15.59
N ILE A 46 2.12 -14.97 14.29
CA ILE A 46 1.57 -13.75 13.71
C ILE A 46 0.26 -14.10 13.02
N ALA A 47 -0.83 -13.40 13.37
CA ALA A 47 -2.14 -13.59 12.74
C ALA A 47 -2.45 -12.44 11.77
N GLY A 48 -3.02 -12.77 10.61
CA GLY A 48 -3.41 -11.79 9.61
C GLY A 48 -4.47 -12.30 8.65
N SER A 49 -4.81 -11.48 7.66
CA SER A 49 -5.84 -11.76 6.66
C SER A 49 -5.29 -12.24 5.31
N TYR A 50 -3.99 -12.22 5.09
CA TYR A 50 -3.39 -12.67 3.84
C TYR A 50 -3.44 -14.20 3.72
N ASP A 51 -3.63 -14.73 2.51
CA ASP A 51 -3.55 -16.18 2.25
C ASP A 51 -2.16 -16.74 2.53
N ASN A 52 -1.13 -15.98 2.17
CA ASN A 52 0.28 -16.23 2.44
C ASN A 52 1.00 -14.89 2.63
N PHE A 53 2.08 -14.89 3.38
CA PHE A 53 2.85 -13.68 3.63
C PHE A 53 4.36 -13.97 3.47
N GLU A 54 4.75 -14.26 2.24
CA GLU A 54 6.12 -14.64 1.87
C GLU A 54 7.17 -13.58 2.25
N ALA A 55 6.79 -12.29 2.25
CA ALA A 55 7.68 -11.22 2.70
C ALA A 55 8.01 -11.34 4.18
N LEU A 56 7.01 -11.63 5.03
CA LEU A 56 7.22 -11.87 6.46
C LEU A 56 7.96 -13.19 6.74
N GLU A 57 7.67 -14.23 5.97
CA GLU A 57 8.36 -15.52 6.09
C GLU A 57 9.86 -15.40 5.77
N ALA A 58 10.23 -14.51 4.84
CA ALA A 58 11.62 -14.18 4.59
C ALA A 58 12.31 -13.56 5.81
N GLU A 59 11.59 -12.66 6.52
CA GLU A 59 12.09 -12.04 7.75
C GLU A 59 12.20 -13.04 8.92
N PHE A 60 11.35 -14.08 8.95
CA PHE A 60 11.54 -15.19 9.92
C PHE A 60 12.90 -15.88 9.74
N VAL A 61 13.28 -16.15 8.50
CA VAL A 61 14.58 -16.77 8.20
C VAL A 61 15.72 -15.85 8.63
N ARG A 62 15.62 -14.53 8.40
CA ARG A 62 16.63 -13.54 8.78
C ARG A 62 16.73 -13.39 10.30
N PHE A 63 15.61 -13.36 11.02
CA PHE A 63 15.60 -13.30 12.47
C PHE A 63 16.20 -14.57 13.09
N ASN A 64 15.95 -15.74 12.50
CA ASN A 64 16.51 -16.99 12.97
C ASN A 64 18.04 -17.11 12.78
N GLU A 65 18.68 -16.22 12.01
CA GLU A 65 20.17 -16.12 12.03
C GLU A 65 20.68 -15.68 13.40
N PHE A 66 19.88 -14.93 14.17
CA PHE A 66 20.21 -14.47 15.53
C PHE A 66 19.61 -15.35 16.63
N TYR A 67 18.41 -15.85 16.42
CA TYR A 67 17.63 -16.64 17.39
C TYR A 67 17.17 -17.97 16.77
N PRO A 68 18.11 -18.93 16.60
CA PRO A 68 17.86 -20.16 15.83
C PRO A 68 16.82 -21.11 16.45
N ASN A 69 16.50 -20.93 17.73
CA ASN A 69 15.56 -21.79 18.47
C ASN A 69 14.16 -21.16 18.60
N VAL A 70 13.92 -19.97 18.03
CA VAL A 70 12.60 -19.34 18.02
C VAL A 70 11.80 -19.85 16.81
N ALA A 71 10.67 -20.49 17.07
CA ALA A 71 9.76 -20.96 16.04
C ALA A 71 8.77 -19.83 15.66
N LEU A 72 8.91 -19.29 14.45
CA LEU A 72 8.05 -18.23 13.91
C LEU A 72 7.04 -18.83 12.93
N SER A 73 5.81 -18.36 12.98
CA SER A 73 4.75 -18.80 12.08
C SER A 73 3.75 -17.69 11.76
N TYR A 74 3.24 -17.70 10.53
CA TYR A 74 2.10 -16.86 10.11
C TYR A 74 0.85 -17.72 10.04
N LYS A 75 -0.26 -17.22 10.58
CA LYS A 75 -1.57 -17.88 10.58
C LYS A 75 -2.60 -16.95 9.94
N LYS A 76 -3.18 -17.39 8.83
CA LYS A 76 -4.36 -16.71 8.29
C LYS A 76 -5.55 -16.95 9.19
N LEU A 77 -6.32 -15.90 9.46
CA LEU A 77 -7.64 -15.99 10.07
C LEU A 77 -8.69 -15.67 9.00
N ASP A 78 -9.62 -16.59 8.77
CA ASP A 78 -10.79 -16.33 7.96
C ASP A 78 -11.74 -15.37 8.71
N ASP A 79 -12.44 -14.52 7.97
CA ASP A 79 -13.32 -13.48 8.53
C ASP A 79 -12.61 -12.64 9.61
N TYR A 80 -11.39 -12.22 9.28
CA TYR A 80 -10.40 -11.63 10.18
C TYR A 80 -10.98 -10.61 11.15
N ASN A 81 -11.71 -9.62 10.62
CA ASN A 81 -12.19 -8.48 11.41
C ASN A 81 -13.22 -8.89 12.47
N ASN A 82 -14.04 -9.92 12.19
CA ASN A 82 -15.04 -10.41 13.12
C ASN A 82 -14.44 -11.43 14.12
N MET A 83 -13.42 -12.18 13.70
CA MET A 83 -12.84 -13.26 14.51
C MET A 83 -11.72 -12.79 15.44
N LEU A 84 -11.06 -11.66 15.14
CA LEU A 84 -9.85 -11.24 15.85
C LEU A 84 -10.03 -11.14 17.35
N GLY A 85 -11.07 -10.46 17.82
CA GLY A 85 -11.34 -10.32 19.27
C GLY A 85 -11.49 -11.67 19.97
N THR A 86 -12.25 -12.60 19.37
CA THR A 86 -12.42 -13.96 19.92
C THR A 86 -11.10 -14.75 19.96
N VAL A 87 -10.26 -14.60 18.94
CA VAL A 87 -8.98 -15.31 18.88
C VAL A 87 -8.00 -14.76 19.91
N LEU A 88 -7.99 -13.45 20.17
CA LEU A 88 -7.15 -12.83 21.20
C LEU A 88 -7.49 -13.31 22.62
N GLU A 89 -8.72 -13.69 22.88
CA GLU A 89 -9.20 -14.25 24.16
C GLU A 89 -8.96 -15.77 24.29
N SER A 90 -8.55 -16.43 23.21
CA SER A 90 -8.38 -17.89 23.19
C SER A 90 -7.04 -18.35 23.76
N SER A 91 -6.91 -19.66 24.01
CA SER A 91 -5.64 -20.27 24.38
C SER A 91 -4.63 -20.36 23.23
N ASP A 92 -5.06 -20.14 21.98
CA ASP A 92 -4.22 -20.12 20.76
C ASP A 92 -4.07 -18.68 20.23
N LYS A 93 -4.04 -17.72 21.16
CA LYS A 93 -3.90 -16.31 20.84
C LYS A 93 -2.55 -16.01 20.16
N PRO A 94 -2.54 -15.16 19.12
CA PRO A 94 -1.30 -14.76 18.46
C PRO A 94 -0.49 -13.79 19.32
N ASN A 95 0.82 -13.78 19.08
CA ASN A 95 1.75 -12.82 19.68
C ASN A 95 1.65 -11.46 18.98
N ILE A 96 1.54 -11.47 17.64
CA ILE A 96 1.41 -10.30 16.80
C ILE A 96 0.19 -10.48 15.90
N PHE A 97 -0.49 -9.41 15.60
CA PHE A 97 -1.65 -9.46 14.73
C PHE A 97 -1.76 -8.23 13.84
N PHE A 98 -2.43 -8.37 12.71
CA PHE A 98 -2.75 -7.24 11.85
C PHE A 98 -3.70 -6.30 12.56
N SER A 99 -3.41 -5.02 12.47
CA SER A 99 -4.28 -3.95 12.92
C SER A 99 -4.41 -2.90 11.81
N PHE A 100 -5.37 -2.01 11.98
CA PHE A 100 -5.68 -0.98 11.01
C PHE A 100 -6.08 0.30 11.73
N ALA A 101 -5.68 1.46 11.20
CA ALA A 101 -5.95 2.76 11.82
C ALA A 101 -7.45 2.95 12.16
N TRP A 102 -8.37 2.46 11.32
CA TRP A 102 -9.81 2.53 11.54
C TRP A 102 -10.34 1.71 12.74
N MET A 103 -9.54 0.81 13.31
CA MET A 103 -9.91 0.07 14.55
C MET A 103 -9.75 0.96 15.79
N ILE A 104 -8.78 1.89 15.76
CA ILE A 104 -8.49 2.76 16.91
C ILE A 104 -9.64 3.78 17.05
N GLY A 105 -10.20 3.86 18.26
CA GLY A 105 -11.34 4.74 18.54
C GLY A 105 -12.71 4.21 18.06
N ASN A 106 -12.76 2.98 17.53
CA ASN A 106 -14.01 2.31 17.18
C ASN A 106 -14.42 1.36 18.31
N ASP A 107 -15.54 1.63 18.96
CA ASP A 107 -16.05 0.88 20.12
C ASP A 107 -16.21 -0.62 19.85
N GLN A 108 -16.49 -1.01 18.62
CA GLN A 108 -16.58 -2.43 18.22
C GLN A 108 -15.27 -3.17 18.45
N TYR A 109 -14.12 -2.46 18.34
CA TYR A 109 -12.79 -3.03 18.50
C TYR A 109 -12.17 -2.76 19.87
N ALA A 110 -12.91 -2.19 20.81
CA ALA A 110 -12.44 -1.98 22.18
C ALA A 110 -11.86 -3.27 22.83
N PRO A 111 -12.45 -4.47 22.63
CA PRO A 111 -11.84 -5.73 23.11
C PRO A 111 -10.49 -6.03 22.47
N VAL A 112 -10.31 -5.73 21.16
CA VAL A 112 -9.03 -5.92 20.45
C VAL A 112 -7.99 -4.92 20.97
N ILE A 113 -8.36 -3.65 21.07
CA ILE A 113 -7.49 -2.57 21.55
C ILE A 113 -7.00 -2.86 22.98
N ALA A 114 -7.83 -3.48 23.83
CA ALA A 114 -7.47 -3.84 25.20
C ALA A 114 -6.27 -4.80 25.27
N HIS A 115 -6.00 -5.58 24.23
CA HIS A 115 -4.85 -6.50 24.14
C HIS A 115 -3.59 -5.87 23.51
N MET A 116 -3.68 -4.66 22.97
CA MET A 116 -2.54 -4.01 22.32
C MET A 116 -1.52 -3.49 23.35
N GLU A 117 -0.24 -3.70 23.06
CA GLU A 117 0.88 -3.14 23.82
C GLU A 117 1.18 -1.72 23.34
N ASP A 118 1.69 -0.89 24.23
CA ASP A 118 2.23 0.44 23.86
C ASP A 118 3.62 0.29 23.24
N LEU A 119 3.70 0.31 21.94
CA LEU A 119 4.93 0.19 21.17
C LEU A 119 5.81 1.45 21.24
N SER A 120 5.32 2.54 21.85
CA SER A 120 6.12 3.74 22.10
C SER A 120 6.87 3.71 23.42
N ASP A 121 6.71 2.66 24.22
CA ASP A 121 7.49 2.51 25.47
C ASP A 121 8.99 2.42 25.14
N PRO A 122 9.81 3.36 25.64
CA PRO A 122 11.26 3.36 25.40
C PRO A 122 11.95 2.08 25.86
N ALA A 123 11.39 1.34 26.83
CA ALA A 123 11.95 0.09 27.33
C ALA A 123 11.99 -1.01 26.25
N LEU A 124 11.11 -0.95 25.23
CA LEU A 124 11.07 -1.90 24.11
C LEU A 124 12.22 -1.68 23.12
N GLY A 125 12.83 -0.49 23.10
CA GLY A 125 13.95 -0.17 22.21
C GLY A 125 13.59 -0.17 20.73
N LEU A 126 12.31 0.05 20.37
CA LEU A 126 11.84 0.13 19.00
C LEU A 126 12.27 1.46 18.34
N ASP A 127 12.85 1.39 17.14
CA ASP A 127 13.23 2.59 16.40
C ASP A 127 12.05 3.14 15.56
N LEU A 128 11.06 3.71 16.22
CA LEU A 128 9.92 4.34 15.56
C LEU A 128 10.30 5.54 14.68
N LYS A 129 11.52 6.07 14.80
CA LYS A 129 11.99 7.19 13.98
C LYS A 129 12.31 6.78 12.55
N CYS A 130 12.49 5.48 12.28
CA CYS A 130 12.65 4.99 10.92
C CYS A 130 11.34 5.10 10.11
N ILE A 131 10.18 5.23 10.78
CA ILE A 131 8.87 5.31 10.14
C ILE A 131 8.51 6.77 9.88
N ARG A 132 7.91 7.06 8.72
CA ARG A 132 7.43 8.42 8.41
C ARG A 132 6.40 8.86 9.46
N PRO A 133 6.55 10.07 10.03
CA PRO A 133 5.68 10.56 11.10
C PRO A 133 4.20 10.55 10.74
N GLY A 134 3.87 10.77 9.47
CA GLY A 134 2.50 10.76 8.95
C GLY A 134 1.79 9.41 9.00
N LEU A 135 2.54 8.33 9.22
CA LEU A 135 2.02 6.97 9.27
C LEU A 135 1.89 6.39 10.69
N LEU A 136 2.35 7.13 11.70
CA LEU A 136 2.28 6.71 13.10
C LEU A 136 1.06 7.35 13.78
N SER A 137 0.02 6.57 13.99
CA SER A 137 -1.14 6.96 14.77
C SER A 137 -0.84 6.88 16.27
N ARG A 138 -1.36 7.86 17.03
CA ARG A 138 -1.35 7.84 18.50
C ARG A 138 -2.78 7.88 19.01
N ASP A 139 -3.03 7.13 20.05
CA ASP A 139 -4.33 7.21 20.73
C ASP A 139 -4.45 8.48 21.62
N ALA A 140 -5.58 8.62 22.32
CA ALA A 140 -5.85 9.76 23.17
C ALA A 140 -4.86 9.91 24.33
N GLU A 141 -4.22 8.82 24.76
CA GLU A 141 -3.19 8.77 25.80
C GLU A 141 -1.78 9.00 25.23
N GLY A 142 -1.64 9.17 23.91
CA GLY A 142 -0.37 9.38 23.23
C GLY A 142 0.44 8.11 22.94
N ARG A 143 -0.13 6.92 23.18
CA ARG A 143 0.49 5.62 22.93
C ARG A 143 0.48 5.28 21.42
N VAL A 144 1.44 4.49 20.99
CA VAL A 144 1.49 3.87 19.67
C VAL A 144 1.09 2.40 19.84
N LEU A 145 -0.13 2.06 19.48
CA LEU A 145 -0.69 0.70 19.64
C LEU A 145 -0.45 -0.18 18.41
N GLN A 146 -0.02 0.42 17.30
CA GLN A 146 0.23 -0.27 16.04
C GLN A 146 1.33 0.43 15.25
N VAL A 147 2.10 -0.33 14.48
CA VAL A 147 3.17 0.19 13.61
C VAL A 147 2.96 -0.29 12.18
N PRO A 148 3.03 0.61 11.18
CA PRO A 148 2.87 0.23 9.79
C PRO A 148 4.06 -0.59 9.31
N VAL A 149 3.77 -1.68 8.62
CA VAL A 149 4.76 -2.47 7.88
C VAL A 149 4.75 -2.17 6.40
N PHE A 150 3.66 -1.57 5.91
CA PHE A 150 3.52 -1.03 4.57
C PHE A 150 2.75 0.29 4.58
N SER A 151 2.95 1.10 3.55
CA SER A 151 2.08 2.23 3.24
C SER A 151 1.45 2.06 1.85
N ARG A 152 0.45 2.88 1.57
CA ARG A 152 -0.31 2.86 0.32
C ARG A 152 -0.65 4.28 -0.15
N THR A 153 -1.04 4.38 -1.41
CA THR A 153 -1.53 5.63 -2.01
C THR A 153 -2.64 5.34 -3.01
N TYR A 154 -3.20 6.37 -3.60
CA TYR A 154 -4.18 6.29 -4.69
C TYR A 154 -3.51 6.70 -6.00
N GLY A 155 -3.94 6.12 -7.12
CA GLY A 155 -3.35 6.46 -8.41
C GLY A 155 -3.91 5.65 -9.57
N MET A 156 -3.13 5.61 -10.64
CA MET A 156 -3.45 4.85 -11.84
C MET A 156 -2.25 4.03 -12.31
N LEU A 157 -2.48 2.77 -12.66
CA LEU A 157 -1.53 2.00 -13.45
C LEU A 157 -1.58 2.52 -14.89
N VAL A 158 -0.42 2.83 -15.46
CA VAL A 158 -0.28 3.34 -16.83
C VAL A 158 0.50 2.33 -17.65
N ASN A 159 -0.06 1.91 -18.80
CA ASN A 159 0.64 1.07 -19.75
C ASN A 159 1.63 1.91 -20.58
N ASN A 160 2.89 2.01 -20.10
CA ASN A 160 3.91 2.85 -20.72
C ASN A 160 4.26 2.41 -22.15
N THR A 161 4.22 1.10 -22.42
CA THR A 161 4.47 0.59 -23.78
C THR A 161 3.37 1.04 -24.75
N LEU A 162 2.11 1.05 -24.32
CA LEU A 162 1.01 1.56 -25.11
C LEU A 162 1.14 3.08 -25.30
N PHE A 163 1.48 3.82 -24.25
CA PHE A 163 1.68 5.27 -24.32
C PHE A 163 2.78 5.63 -25.33
N GLU A 164 3.93 4.95 -25.29
CA GLU A 164 5.01 5.16 -26.25
C GLU A 164 4.58 4.85 -27.68
N LYS A 165 3.87 3.74 -27.89
CA LYS A 165 3.31 3.36 -29.20
C LYS A 165 2.40 4.45 -29.76
N GLU A 166 1.60 5.08 -28.90
CA GLU A 166 0.65 6.11 -29.31
C GLU A 166 1.25 7.53 -29.32
N GLY A 167 2.53 7.68 -28.96
CA GLY A 167 3.22 8.96 -28.89
C GLY A 167 2.77 9.85 -27.73
N LEU A 168 2.34 9.22 -26.61
CA LEU A 168 1.83 9.88 -25.41
C LEU A 168 2.85 9.84 -24.27
N SER A 169 2.73 10.79 -23.35
CA SER A 169 3.43 10.82 -22.06
C SER A 169 2.44 10.62 -20.92
N VAL A 170 2.92 10.11 -19.78
CA VAL A 170 2.09 10.03 -18.56
C VAL A 170 1.66 11.44 -18.16
N PRO A 171 0.35 11.71 -18.04
CA PRO A 171 -0.13 13.06 -17.75
C PRO A 171 0.23 13.49 -16.33
N THR A 172 0.64 14.74 -16.16
CA THR A 172 1.02 15.35 -14.89
C THR A 172 0.11 16.52 -14.49
N THR A 173 -0.73 17.01 -15.41
CA THR A 173 -1.73 18.05 -15.18
C THR A 173 -3.11 17.62 -15.66
N TRP A 174 -4.15 18.29 -15.22
CA TRP A 174 -5.52 18.06 -15.68
C TRP A 174 -5.66 18.21 -17.21
N THR A 175 -5.11 19.28 -17.76
CA THR A 175 -5.16 19.52 -19.22
C THR A 175 -4.49 18.37 -19.97
N GLU A 176 -3.30 17.93 -19.54
CA GLU A 176 -2.60 16.77 -20.15
C GLU A 176 -3.43 15.48 -20.04
N LEU A 177 -4.09 15.24 -18.89
CA LEU A 177 -4.94 14.05 -18.70
C LEU A 177 -6.09 14.05 -19.70
N MET A 178 -6.77 15.20 -19.87
CA MET A 178 -7.88 15.31 -20.81
C MET A 178 -7.42 15.17 -22.27
N ASP A 179 -6.28 15.76 -22.64
CA ASP A 179 -5.69 15.64 -23.99
C ASP A 179 -5.30 14.20 -24.31
N VAL A 180 -4.69 13.50 -23.36
CA VAL A 180 -4.37 12.06 -23.47
C VAL A 180 -5.66 11.24 -23.70
N CYS A 181 -6.68 11.48 -22.88
CA CYS A 181 -7.95 10.77 -23.02
C CYS A 181 -8.60 11.03 -24.40
N GLN A 182 -8.69 12.28 -24.85
CA GLN A 182 -9.28 12.65 -26.15
C GLN A 182 -8.47 12.03 -27.32
N THR A 183 -7.15 12.04 -27.20
CA THR A 183 -6.27 11.41 -28.19
C THR A 183 -6.54 9.91 -28.30
N LEU A 184 -6.63 9.21 -27.17
CA LEU A 184 -6.93 7.79 -27.12
C LEU A 184 -8.32 7.48 -27.69
N LEU A 185 -9.34 8.27 -27.34
CA LEU A 185 -10.70 8.14 -27.91
C LEU A 185 -10.67 8.31 -29.42
N SER A 186 -9.96 9.31 -29.96
CA SER A 186 -9.83 9.55 -31.40
C SER A 186 -9.15 8.41 -32.15
N LYS A 187 -8.30 7.65 -31.45
CA LYS A 187 -7.60 6.45 -31.97
C LYS A 187 -8.42 5.16 -31.80
N GLY A 188 -9.64 5.26 -31.23
CA GLY A 188 -10.58 4.13 -31.12
C GLY A 188 -10.49 3.34 -29.80
N TYR A 189 -9.74 3.81 -28.82
CA TYR A 189 -9.81 3.24 -27.47
C TYR A 189 -11.16 3.60 -26.84
N LYS A 190 -11.94 2.60 -26.45
CA LYS A 190 -13.30 2.82 -25.93
C LYS A 190 -13.31 3.40 -24.52
N SER A 191 -12.32 3.02 -23.70
CA SER A 191 -12.17 3.50 -22.33
C SER A 191 -10.69 3.81 -22.06
N PRO A 192 -10.24 5.04 -22.25
CA PRO A 192 -8.89 5.46 -21.93
C PRO A 192 -8.52 5.18 -20.48
N MET A 193 -9.48 5.28 -19.58
CA MET A 193 -9.35 4.98 -18.16
C MET A 193 -10.39 3.94 -17.76
N MET A 194 -9.96 2.95 -16.99
CA MET A 194 -10.82 1.94 -16.38
C MET A 194 -10.55 1.86 -14.87
N GLY A 195 -11.39 1.16 -14.17
CA GLY A 195 -11.25 0.87 -12.75
C GLY A 195 -12.45 0.11 -12.22
N TYR A 196 -12.40 -0.29 -10.97
CA TYR A 196 -13.53 -0.91 -10.31
C TYR A 196 -14.64 0.12 -10.06
N SER A 197 -15.83 -0.11 -10.58
CA SER A 197 -16.91 0.88 -10.59
C SER A 197 -17.98 0.67 -9.51
N LEU A 198 -17.95 -0.48 -8.82
CA LEU A 198 -18.94 -0.79 -7.79
C LEU A 198 -18.64 -0.09 -6.47
N LYS A 199 -19.67 0.08 -5.63
CA LYS A 199 -19.61 0.81 -4.36
C LYS A 199 -18.62 0.15 -3.37
N SER A 200 -17.39 0.66 -3.33
CA SER A 200 -16.35 0.23 -2.38
C SER A 200 -15.30 1.31 -2.18
N SER A 201 -14.42 1.13 -1.19
CA SER A 201 -13.26 2.02 -0.98
C SER A 201 -12.28 2.03 -2.16
N SER A 202 -12.22 0.93 -2.92
CA SER A 202 -11.39 0.78 -4.12
C SER A 202 -12.07 1.26 -5.39
N CYS A 203 -13.29 1.83 -5.31
CA CYS A 203 -14.01 2.35 -6.45
C CYS A 203 -13.21 3.44 -7.17
N LEU A 204 -13.23 3.41 -8.51
CA LEU A 204 -12.52 4.39 -9.34
C LEU A 204 -12.91 5.84 -9.02
N MET A 205 -14.19 6.11 -8.71
CA MET A 205 -14.65 7.45 -8.35
C MET A 205 -14.02 7.92 -7.04
N ASN A 206 -13.88 7.03 -6.06
CA ASN A 206 -13.18 7.34 -4.81
C ASN A 206 -11.68 7.57 -5.04
N THR A 207 -11.06 6.75 -5.91
CA THR A 207 -9.64 6.92 -6.29
C THR A 207 -9.39 8.29 -6.93
N LEU A 208 -10.35 8.81 -7.68
CA LEU A 208 -10.30 10.15 -8.26
C LEU A 208 -10.54 11.24 -7.20
N ALA A 209 -11.66 11.19 -6.48
CA ALA A 209 -12.10 12.28 -5.62
C ALA A 209 -11.34 12.41 -4.30
N TYR A 210 -11.02 11.27 -3.66
CA TYR A 210 -10.47 11.25 -2.31
C TYR A 210 -9.16 12.05 -2.16
N PRO A 211 -8.15 11.91 -3.05
CA PRO A 211 -6.89 12.65 -2.91
C PRO A 211 -7.08 14.17 -2.90
N GLU A 212 -7.93 14.70 -3.77
CA GLU A 212 -8.20 16.15 -3.87
C GLU A 212 -8.97 16.66 -2.66
N ILE A 213 -10.00 15.93 -2.21
CA ILE A 213 -10.81 16.33 -1.06
C ILE A 213 -9.99 16.26 0.22
N ALA A 214 -9.22 15.18 0.42
CA ALA A 214 -8.32 15.04 1.56
C ALA A 214 -7.31 16.19 1.61
N ALA A 215 -6.71 16.54 0.48
CA ALA A 215 -5.78 17.66 0.39
C ALA A 215 -6.44 19.02 0.69
N ALA A 216 -7.65 19.26 0.21
CA ALA A 216 -8.40 20.49 0.50
C ALA A 216 -8.71 20.62 1.99
N LEU A 217 -9.16 19.54 2.62
CA LEU A 217 -9.51 19.54 4.04
C LEU A 217 -8.28 19.64 4.95
N THR A 218 -7.20 18.90 4.67
CA THR A 218 -5.98 18.94 5.51
C THR A 218 -5.30 20.31 5.50
N ARG A 219 -5.50 21.11 4.46
CA ARG A 219 -4.99 22.49 4.35
C ARG A 219 -5.87 23.52 5.05
N ASN A 220 -7.06 23.13 5.49
CA ASN A 220 -8.03 24.01 6.15
C ASN A 220 -8.57 23.34 7.43
N PRO A 221 -7.96 23.59 8.60
CA PRO A 221 -8.38 22.98 9.85
C PRO A 221 -9.83 23.23 10.24
N GLU A 222 -10.40 24.41 9.91
CA GLU A 222 -11.80 24.72 10.20
C GLU A 222 -12.74 23.87 9.32
N ALA A 223 -12.38 23.73 8.04
CA ALA A 223 -13.12 22.88 7.12
C ALA A 223 -13.04 21.40 7.53
N LEU A 224 -11.88 20.96 7.97
CA LEU A 224 -11.67 19.58 8.44
C LEU A 224 -12.50 19.30 9.71
N ALA A 225 -12.55 20.24 10.66
CA ALA A 225 -13.37 20.10 11.85
C ALA A 225 -14.86 19.95 11.49
N LEU A 226 -15.39 20.83 10.65
CA LEU A 226 -16.77 20.74 10.15
C LEU A 226 -17.04 19.42 9.40
N ALA A 227 -16.07 18.99 8.60
CA ALA A 227 -16.20 17.76 7.84
C ALA A 227 -16.22 16.51 8.76
N ASN A 228 -15.37 16.45 9.78
CA ASN A 228 -15.38 15.37 10.76
C ASN A 228 -16.66 15.35 11.61
N GLU A 229 -17.28 16.50 11.86
CA GLU A 229 -18.59 16.61 12.50
C GLU A 229 -19.75 16.22 11.57
N LEU A 230 -19.46 15.87 10.32
CA LEU A 230 -20.44 15.59 9.27
C LEU A 230 -21.42 16.78 9.04
N ASN A 231 -20.94 17.99 9.26
CA ASN A 231 -21.72 19.20 9.08
C ASN A 231 -21.98 19.46 7.58
N PRO A 232 -23.23 19.62 7.12
CA PRO A 232 -23.55 19.84 5.70
C PRO A 232 -22.77 20.99 5.03
N ALA A 233 -22.40 22.03 5.79
CA ALA A 233 -21.60 23.15 5.27
C ALA A 233 -20.22 22.72 4.73
N ALA A 234 -19.70 21.61 5.18
CA ALA A 234 -18.43 21.06 4.69
C ALA A 234 -18.53 20.47 3.27
N GLY A 235 -19.73 20.18 2.77
CA GLY A 235 -19.94 19.62 1.44
C GLY A 235 -19.33 20.47 0.30
N GLU A 236 -19.29 21.79 0.45
CA GLU A 236 -18.70 22.70 -0.56
C GLU A 236 -17.21 22.42 -0.81
N TYR A 237 -16.47 21.89 0.16
CA TYR A 237 -15.06 21.52 -0.02
C TYR A 237 -14.86 20.29 -0.91
N MET A 238 -15.92 19.52 -1.16
CA MET A 238 -15.89 18.39 -2.09
C MET A 238 -16.17 18.80 -3.54
N ARG A 239 -16.82 19.94 -3.76
CA ARG A 239 -17.32 20.38 -5.07
C ARG A 239 -16.30 20.29 -6.19
N PRO A 240 -15.09 20.88 -6.08
CA PRO A 240 -14.13 20.86 -7.19
C PRO A 240 -13.73 19.43 -7.64
N ALA A 241 -13.56 18.53 -6.69
CA ALA A 241 -13.22 17.13 -6.99
C ALA A 241 -14.40 16.37 -7.60
N LEU A 242 -15.62 16.59 -7.10
CA LEU A 242 -16.83 15.97 -7.64
C LEU A 242 -17.13 16.44 -9.07
N GLU A 243 -16.95 17.74 -9.37
CA GLU A 243 -17.06 18.30 -10.71
C GLU A 243 -16.02 17.72 -11.67
N ALA A 244 -14.79 17.48 -11.20
CA ALA A 244 -13.75 16.83 -11.99
C ALA A 244 -14.11 15.37 -12.30
N VAL A 245 -14.63 14.63 -11.33
CA VAL A 245 -15.12 13.24 -11.52
C VAL A 245 -16.27 13.21 -12.52
N GLU A 246 -17.28 14.07 -12.35
CA GLU A 246 -18.40 14.16 -13.26
C GLU A 246 -17.94 14.45 -14.70
N ARG A 247 -17.08 15.47 -14.87
CA ARG A 247 -16.53 15.88 -16.17
C ARG A 247 -15.74 14.74 -16.83
N LEU A 248 -14.93 14.01 -16.06
CA LEU A 248 -14.12 12.90 -16.57
C LEU A 248 -15.01 11.77 -17.10
N VAL A 249 -16.07 11.43 -16.40
CA VAL A 249 -17.03 10.39 -16.83
C VAL A 249 -17.84 10.89 -18.04
N GLN A 250 -18.38 12.11 -18.00
CA GLN A 250 -19.17 12.69 -19.09
C GLN A 250 -18.39 12.88 -20.38
N SER A 251 -17.05 13.05 -20.30
CA SER A 251 -16.19 13.18 -21.49
C SER A 251 -16.00 11.87 -22.27
N GLY A 252 -16.46 10.73 -21.75
CA GLY A 252 -16.24 9.41 -22.32
C GLY A 252 -14.84 8.81 -22.02
N CYS A 253 -14.03 9.48 -21.18
CA CYS A 253 -12.73 8.95 -20.77
C CYS A 253 -12.85 7.66 -19.96
N VAL A 254 -14.00 7.46 -19.30
CA VAL A 254 -14.34 6.25 -18.54
C VAL A 254 -15.62 5.63 -19.11
N ASP A 255 -15.55 4.41 -19.61
CA ASP A 255 -16.72 3.60 -19.97
C ASP A 255 -17.17 2.82 -18.73
N LEU A 256 -18.21 3.31 -18.06
CA LEU A 256 -18.75 2.67 -16.86
C LEU A 256 -19.30 1.27 -17.11
N ALA A 257 -19.87 1.01 -18.31
CA ALA A 257 -20.39 -0.30 -18.66
C ALA A 257 -19.25 -1.32 -18.73
N ALA A 258 -18.12 -0.95 -19.34
CA ALA A 258 -16.94 -1.81 -19.38
C ALA A 258 -16.31 -2.01 -17.97
N CYS A 259 -16.38 -0.99 -17.11
CA CYS A 259 -15.91 -1.09 -15.73
C CYS A 259 -16.81 -1.99 -14.87
N ASP A 260 -18.11 -2.02 -15.13
CA ASP A 260 -19.09 -2.85 -14.40
C ASP A 260 -18.89 -4.36 -14.64
N GLU A 261 -18.16 -4.75 -15.69
CA GLU A 261 -17.77 -6.14 -15.95
C GLU A 261 -16.67 -6.64 -14.99
N ILE A 262 -16.03 -5.76 -14.23
CA ILE A 262 -15.02 -6.13 -13.25
C ILE A 262 -15.69 -6.58 -11.96
N GLU A 263 -15.73 -7.90 -11.71
CA GLU A 263 -16.46 -8.54 -10.61
C GLU A 263 -15.76 -8.38 -9.24
N ASP A 264 -14.43 -8.22 -9.23
CA ASP A 264 -13.58 -8.22 -8.04
C ASP A 264 -12.66 -7.00 -8.07
N ASN A 265 -12.68 -6.22 -7.00
CA ASN A 265 -11.94 -4.96 -6.91
C ASN A 265 -10.42 -5.11 -6.72
N TYR A 266 -9.89 -6.33 -6.65
CA TYR A 266 -8.47 -6.61 -6.44
C TYR A 266 -7.88 -7.43 -7.59
N THR A 267 -8.21 -8.72 -7.66
CA THR A 267 -7.60 -9.64 -8.63
C THR A 267 -8.02 -9.32 -10.05
N LYS A 268 -9.31 -9.07 -10.29
CA LYS A 268 -9.87 -8.87 -11.64
C LYS A 268 -9.45 -7.52 -12.23
N VAL A 269 -9.32 -6.47 -11.40
CA VAL A 269 -8.78 -5.16 -11.84
C VAL A 269 -7.38 -5.32 -12.42
N ILE A 270 -6.49 -6.06 -11.72
CA ILE A 270 -5.11 -6.27 -12.16
C ILE A 270 -5.08 -7.14 -13.44
N LEU A 271 -5.84 -8.23 -13.47
CA LEU A 271 -5.90 -9.10 -14.65
C LEU A 271 -6.46 -8.37 -15.86
N ARG A 272 -7.49 -7.53 -15.69
CA ARG A 272 -8.05 -6.71 -16.78
C ARG A 272 -7.00 -5.72 -17.35
N PHE A 273 -6.21 -5.09 -16.47
CA PHE A 273 -5.10 -4.25 -16.92
C PHE A 273 -4.06 -5.04 -17.73
N PHE A 274 -3.75 -6.27 -17.31
CA PHE A 274 -2.77 -7.14 -17.99
C PHE A 274 -3.26 -7.79 -19.28
N GLU A 275 -4.50 -7.56 -19.71
CA GLU A 275 -4.94 -7.85 -21.08
C GLU A 275 -4.22 -6.94 -22.12
N GLY A 276 -3.66 -5.80 -21.68
CA GLY A 276 -2.73 -4.97 -22.43
C GLY A 276 -3.38 -3.90 -23.33
N ASP A 277 -4.70 -3.86 -23.42
CA ASP A 277 -5.47 -2.89 -24.22
C ASP A 277 -5.99 -1.70 -23.38
N VAL A 278 -5.86 -1.74 -22.06
CA VAL A 278 -6.24 -0.66 -21.13
C VAL A 278 -5.08 0.32 -20.98
N PRO A 279 -5.23 1.58 -21.40
CA PRO A 279 -4.19 2.60 -21.27
C PRO A 279 -3.89 2.96 -19.80
N MET A 280 -4.95 3.23 -19.02
CA MET A 280 -4.86 3.63 -17.61
C MET A 280 -5.87 2.86 -16.75
N MET A 281 -5.44 2.32 -15.61
CA MET A 281 -6.28 1.60 -14.66
C MET A 281 -6.25 2.30 -13.30
N LEU A 282 -7.37 2.92 -12.91
CA LEU A 282 -7.54 3.58 -11.62
C LEU A 282 -7.63 2.55 -10.50
N CYS A 283 -6.77 2.66 -9.50
CA CYS A 283 -6.77 1.78 -8.34
C CYS A 283 -6.03 2.41 -7.15
N HIS A 284 -6.11 1.80 -5.99
CA HIS A 284 -5.24 2.15 -4.87
C HIS A 284 -4.01 1.21 -4.79
N GLY A 285 -3.01 1.62 -4.01
CA GLY A 285 -1.71 0.97 -3.97
C GLY A 285 -1.73 -0.49 -3.50
N ASP A 286 -2.70 -0.87 -2.66
CA ASP A 286 -2.85 -2.27 -2.25
C ASP A 286 -3.11 -3.20 -3.46
N THR A 287 -3.77 -2.67 -4.51
CA THR A 287 -3.96 -3.38 -5.78
C THR A 287 -2.64 -3.61 -6.50
N VAL A 288 -1.69 -2.66 -6.42
CA VAL A 288 -0.37 -2.76 -7.05
C VAL A 288 0.45 -3.92 -6.50
N SER A 289 0.29 -4.27 -5.22
CA SER A 289 0.99 -5.39 -4.59
C SER A 289 0.75 -6.73 -5.28
N GLY A 290 -0.40 -6.89 -5.89
CA GLY A 290 -0.77 -8.11 -6.61
C GLY A 290 -0.21 -8.23 -8.03
N THR A 291 0.41 -7.19 -8.59
CA THR A 291 0.81 -7.15 -10.00
C THR A 291 1.81 -8.25 -10.36
N ARG A 292 2.88 -8.46 -9.58
CA ARG A 292 3.88 -9.50 -9.87
C ARG A 292 3.26 -10.90 -10.02
N LYS A 293 2.34 -11.26 -9.14
CA LYS A 293 1.65 -12.55 -9.21
C LYS A 293 0.73 -12.63 -10.45
N ARG A 294 0.07 -11.52 -10.80
CA ARG A 294 -0.89 -11.48 -11.92
C ARG A 294 -0.20 -11.40 -13.28
N GLU A 295 1.02 -10.85 -13.36
CA GLU A 295 1.88 -10.92 -14.55
C GLU A 295 1.99 -12.38 -15.05
N SER A 296 2.29 -13.31 -14.15
CA SER A 296 2.41 -14.74 -14.50
C SER A 296 1.06 -15.44 -14.74
N GLN A 297 -0.05 -14.91 -14.23
CA GLN A 297 -1.39 -15.46 -14.39
C GLN A 297 -2.09 -14.95 -15.66
N SER A 298 -1.65 -13.81 -16.21
CA SER A 298 -2.21 -13.26 -17.45
C SER A 298 -1.55 -13.91 -18.66
N GLU A 299 -2.35 -14.66 -19.43
CA GLU A 299 -1.88 -15.25 -20.69
C GLU A 299 -1.51 -14.15 -21.71
N ALA A 300 -2.26 -13.05 -21.74
CA ALA A 300 -1.99 -11.92 -22.62
C ALA A 300 -0.65 -11.26 -22.28
N PHE A 301 -0.42 -10.96 -21.01
CA PHE A 301 0.84 -10.36 -20.55
C PHE A 301 2.03 -11.30 -20.78
N THR A 302 1.89 -12.59 -20.49
CA THR A 302 2.95 -13.59 -20.70
C THR A 302 3.35 -13.69 -22.18
N LYS A 303 2.38 -13.58 -23.13
CA LYS A 303 2.66 -13.59 -24.57
C LYS A 303 3.26 -12.29 -25.09
N ALA A 304 2.85 -11.15 -24.54
CA ALA A 304 3.26 -9.81 -24.95
C ALA A 304 3.48 -8.91 -23.71
N PRO A 305 4.58 -9.10 -22.98
CA PRO A 305 4.88 -8.29 -21.81
C PRO A 305 5.01 -6.80 -22.17
N PHE A 306 4.53 -5.92 -21.29
CA PHE A 306 4.64 -4.48 -21.47
C PHE A 306 5.15 -3.81 -20.17
N ARG A 307 5.75 -2.63 -20.32
CA ARG A 307 6.18 -1.80 -19.20
C ARG A 307 5.02 -0.98 -18.70
N TYR A 308 4.94 -0.82 -17.38
CA TYR A 308 3.93 -0.01 -16.73
C TYR A 308 4.47 0.66 -15.46
N THR A 309 3.82 1.73 -15.06
CA THR A 309 4.08 2.46 -13.80
C THR A 309 2.76 2.74 -13.10
N PHE A 310 2.85 3.03 -11.81
CA PHE A 310 1.75 3.55 -11.01
C PHE A 310 2.01 5.03 -10.76
N ALA A 311 1.08 5.89 -11.13
CA ALA A 311 1.24 7.34 -11.13
C ALA A 311 0.11 8.05 -10.38
N PRO A 312 0.35 9.23 -9.80
CA PRO A 312 -0.71 10.09 -9.28
C PRO A 312 -1.72 10.45 -10.38
N VAL A 313 -2.99 10.61 -10.03
CA VAL A 313 -4.00 11.10 -10.98
C VAL A 313 -4.07 12.62 -10.88
N PRO A 314 -3.76 13.37 -11.95
CA PRO A 314 -3.80 14.83 -11.89
C PRO A 314 -5.21 15.35 -12.17
N LEU A 315 -5.99 15.63 -11.14
CA LEU A 315 -7.30 16.26 -11.27
C LEU A 315 -7.27 17.81 -11.27
N THR A 316 -6.07 18.39 -11.11
CA THR A 316 -5.83 19.85 -11.17
C THR A 316 -4.62 20.16 -12.06
N GLU A 317 -4.47 21.44 -12.45
CA GLU A 317 -3.32 21.89 -13.22
C GLU A 317 -2.00 21.82 -12.44
N ASP A 318 -2.08 21.78 -11.12
CA ASP A 318 -0.89 21.65 -10.25
C ASP A 318 -0.43 20.18 -10.08
N GLY A 319 -1.12 19.22 -10.68
CA GLY A 319 -0.79 17.80 -10.66
C GLY A 319 -1.59 16.98 -9.63
N GLY A 320 -1.22 15.70 -9.49
CA GLY A 320 -1.84 14.77 -8.54
C GLY A 320 -1.19 14.79 -7.16
N TYR A 321 -1.78 14.07 -6.23
CA TYR A 321 -1.30 13.93 -4.84
C TYR A 321 -0.68 12.57 -4.57
N PHE A 322 0.26 12.55 -3.64
CA PHE A 322 0.69 11.34 -2.95
C PHE A 322 -0.03 11.28 -1.60
N ILE A 323 -1.05 10.41 -1.51
CA ILE A 323 -1.73 10.13 -0.24
C ILE A 323 -0.91 9.07 0.50
N ASP A 324 -0.24 9.49 1.56
CA ASP A 324 0.61 8.63 2.35
C ASP A 324 -0.17 8.09 3.55
N SER A 325 -0.73 6.89 3.38
CA SER A 325 -1.56 6.21 4.40
C SER A 325 -0.97 4.85 4.77
N PRO A 326 -1.12 4.40 6.03
CA PRO A 326 -0.75 3.04 6.41
C PRO A 326 -1.61 2.02 5.66
N SER A 327 -1.01 0.87 5.31
CA SER A 327 -1.74 -0.25 4.68
C SER A 327 -1.96 -1.36 5.68
N VAL A 328 -0.94 -2.16 5.99
CA VAL A 328 -0.97 -3.16 7.04
C VAL A 328 -0.12 -2.67 8.20
N GLU A 329 -0.68 -2.75 9.40
CA GLU A 329 -0.01 -2.40 10.64
C GLU A 329 0.05 -3.64 11.55
N PHE A 330 1.07 -3.71 12.38
CA PHE A 330 1.23 -4.76 13.37
C PHE A 330 1.02 -4.22 14.77
N SER A 331 0.22 -4.94 15.56
CA SER A 331 0.10 -4.77 17.00
C SER A 331 0.65 -5.99 17.73
N VAL A 332 1.25 -5.79 18.89
CA VAL A 332 1.69 -6.85 19.80
C VAL A 332 0.59 -7.12 20.81
N ASN A 333 0.28 -8.40 21.00
CA ASN A 333 -0.62 -8.83 22.07
C ASN A 333 0.16 -8.84 23.39
N LYS A 334 -0.11 -7.87 24.26
CA LYS A 334 0.57 -7.73 25.57
C LYS A 334 0.33 -8.91 26.52
N ASP A 335 -0.70 -9.73 26.24
CA ASP A 335 -1.09 -10.89 27.06
C ASP A 335 -0.59 -12.20 26.44
N CYS A 336 0.29 -12.14 25.43
CA CYS A 336 0.84 -13.32 24.77
C CYS A 336 1.93 -13.99 25.61
N ASP A 337 2.19 -15.26 25.31
CA ASP A 337 3.34 -15.97 25.83
C ASP A 337 4.62 -15.42 25.19
N ASP A 338 5.75 -15.41 25.92
CA ASP A 338 7.06 -14.94 25.45
C ASP A 338 7.05 -13.49 24.91
N LEU A 339 6.37 -12.58 25.60
CA LEU A 339 6.23 -11.17 25.23
C LEU A 339 7.58 -10.47 24.99
N ASP A 340 8.59 -10.76 25.80
CA ASP A 340 9.96 -10.22 25.63
C ASP A 340 10.59 -10.62 24.28
N MET A 341 10.44 -11.87 23.84
CA MET A 341 10.93 -12.31 22.53
C MET A 341 10.06 -11.80 21.39
N THR A 342 8.76 -11.64 21.62
CA THR A 342 7.85 -11.01 20.66
C THR A 342 8.28 -9.56 20.39
N ASN A 343 8.60 -8.82 21.44
CA ASN A 343 9.09 -7.44 21.33
C ASN A 343 10.48 -7.38 20.68
N GLU A 344 11.33 -8.35 20.95
CA GLU A 344 12.63 -8.47 20.28
C GLU A 344 12.47 -8.74 18.77
N PHE A 345 11.51 -9.58 18.37
CA PHE A 345 11.17 -9.76 16.96
C PHE A 345 10.63 -8.46 16.33
N MET A 346 9.75 -7.73 17.03
CA MET A 346 9.28 -6.42 16.55
C MET A 346 10.44 -5.42 16.43
N ARG A 347 11.37 -5.41 17.39
CA ARG A 347 12.58 -4.56 17.35
C ARG A 347 13.48 -4.88 16.15
N PHE A 348 13.53 -6.14 15.73
CA PHE A 348 14.20 -6.55 14.51
C PHE A 348 13.42 -6.09 13.27
N LEU A 349 12.11 -6.37 13.22
CA LEU A 349 11.28 -6.21 12.04
C LEU A 349 11.07 -4.74 11.63
N ILE A 350 10.90 -3.83 12.61
CA ILE A 350 10.67 -2.40 12.34
C ILE A 350 11.98 -1.61 12.18
N ARG A 351 12.95 -2.17 11.48
CA ARG A 351 14.16 -1.50 11.02
C ARG A 351 14.00 -1.10 9.55
N THR A 352 14.69 -0.06 9.15
CA THR A 352 14.63 0.43 7.76
C THR A 352 14.88 -0.66 6.73
N GLU A 353 15.91 -1.50 6.97
CA GLU A 353 16.29 -2.56 6.03
C GLU A 353 15.19 -3.62 5.87
N GLU A 354 14.63 -4.10 7.00
CA GLU A 354 13.62 -5.18 7.00
C GLU A 354 12.29 -4.69 6.39
N LEU A 355 11.85 -3.49 6.76
CA LEU A 355 10.64 -2.88 6.20
C LEU A 355 10.78 -2.63 4.69
N ASN A 356 11.94 -2.18 4.23
CA ASN A 356 12.21 -1.98 2.80
C ASN A 356 12.26 -3.30 2.03
N GLU A 357 12.85 -4.35 2.61
CA GLU A 357 12.87 -5.69 2.01
C GLU A 357 11.46 -6.26 1.86
N MET A 358 10.65 -6.21 2.93
CA MET A 358 9.25 -6.63 2.89
C MET A 358 8.44 -5.86 1.84
N ALA A 359 8.60 -4.54 1.79
CA ALA A 359 7.91 -3.69 0.81
C ALA A 359 8.32 -4.04 -0.63
N THR A 360 9.61 -4.31 -0.86
CA THR A 360 10.14 -4.74 -2.16
C THR A 360 9.55 -6.07 -2.60
N VAL A 361 9.47 -7.07 -1.71
CA VAL A 361 8.88 -8.38 -2.01
C VAL A 361 7.41 -8.25 -2.38
N LYS A 362 6.65 -7.42 -1.64
CA LYS A 362 5.20 -7.23 -1.86
C LYS A 362 4.90 -6.21 -2.96
N ARG A 363 5.88 -5.45 -3.47
CA ARG A 363 5.66 -4.29 -4.35
C ARG A 363 4.65 -3.31 -3.75
N LEU A 364 4.82 -3.04 -2.46
CA LEU A 364 4.10 -2.01 -1.71
C LEU A 364 5.04 -0.84 -1.43
N LEU A 365 4.45 0.27 -1.00
CA LEU A 365 5.23 1.40 -0.51
C LEU A 365 5.80 1.05 0.87
N THR A 366 7.08 1.35 1.06
CA THR A 366 7.70 1.25 2.38
C THR A 366 7.16 2.31 3.32
N PRO A 367 7.02 2.05 4.62
CA PRO A 367 6.64 3.07 5.59
C PRO A 367 7.83 3.90 6.08
N THR A 368 9.05 3.61 5.64
CA THR A 368 10.28 4.19 6.15
C THR A 368 10.52 5.63 5.68
N THR A 369 11.31 6.38 6.45
CA THR A 369 11.63 7.80 6.16
C THR A 369 12.45 8.00 4.90
N ASP A 370 13.20 7.00 4.42
CA ASP A 370 13.95 7.05 3.18
C ASP A 370 13.09 6.83 1.91
N LEU A 371 11.84 6.41 2.10
CA LEU A 371 10.85 6.17 1.04
C LEU A 371 11.47 5.45 -0.18
N SER A 372 12.07 4.28 0.05
CA SER A 372 12.59 3.44 -1.03
C SER A 372 11.45 2.96 -1.94
N LEU A 373 11.45 3.38 -3.20
CA LEU A 373 10.38 3.11 -4.15
C LEU A 373 10.77 2.00 -5.13
N ASP A 374 9.92 0.96 -5.27
CA ASP A 374 9.98 0.07 -6.45
C ASP A 374 9.79 0.92 -7.73
N SER A 375 10.42 0.52 -8.82
CA SER A 375 10.37 1.23 -10.10
C SER A 375 8.93 1.49 -10.61
N VAL A 376 7.98 0.68 -10.21
CA VAL A 376 6.56 0.88 -10.56
C VAL A 376 6.02 2.19 -9.98
N TYR A 377 6.54 2.64 -8.84
CA TYR A 377 6.15 3.88 -8.17
C TYR A 377 7.02 5.09 -8.55
N ALA A 378 7.93 4.97 -9.52
CA ALA A 378 8.84 6.07 -9.88
C ALA A 378 8.15 7.43 -10.09
N PRO A 379 6.93 7.52 -10.67
CA PRO A 379 6.22 8.79 -10.79
C PRO A 379 5.92 9.49 -9.46
N PHE A 380 5.71 8.73 -8.36
CA PHE A 380 5.48 9.33 -7.04
C PHE A 380 6.72 10.00 -6.46
N GLY A 381 7.92 9.59 -6.85
CA GLY A 381 9.16 10.25 -6.48
C GLY A 381 9.32 11.66 -7.03
N GLN A 382 8.47 12.06 -7.98
CA GLN A 382 8.44 13.40 -8.56
C GLN A 382 7.38 14.32 -7.92
N VAL A 383 6.53 13.78 -7.04
CA VAL A 383 5.48 14.57 -6.36
C VAL A 383 6.15 15.53 -5.38
N PRO A 384 5.89 16.84 -5.47
CA PRO A 384 6.44 17.82 -4.54
C PRO A 384 5.97 17.57 -3.10
N ALA A 385 6.80 17.91 -2.12
CA ALA A 385 6.52 17.65 -0.70
C ALA A 385 5.18 18.26 -0.21
N GLU A 386 4.80 19.42 -0.74
CA GLU A 386 3.52 20.08 -0.42
C GLU A 386 2.30 19.36 -0.99
N ARG A 387 2.51 18.36 -1.85
CA ARG A 387 1.45 17.50 -2.40
C ARG A 387 1.49 16.07 -1.84
N ILE A 388 2.30 15.85 -0.82
CA ILE A 388 2.27 14.63 0.00
C ILE A 388 1.32 14.88 1.17
N ILE A 389 0.25 14.10 1.26
CA ILE A 389 -0.81 14.27 2.26
C ILE A 389 -0.90 13.01 3.11
N SER A 390 -0.87 13.16 4.43
CA SER A 390 -1.10 12.09 5.40
C SER A 390 -2.44 12.32 6.11
N PRO A 391 -3.53 11.71 5.63
CA PRO A 391 -4.88 11.95 6.14
C PRO A 391 -5.02 11.59 7.61
N GLU A 392 -4.41 10.50 8.04
CA GLU A 392 -4.47 10.01 9.42
C GLU A 392 -3.80 11.00 10.39
N LEU A 393 -2.63 11.53 10.02
CA LEU A 393 -1.95 12.56 10.80
C LEU A 393 -2.76 13.86 10.86
N ALA A 394 -3.44 14.21 9.77
CA ALA A 394 -4.30 15.38 9.72
C ALA A 394 -5.60 15.22 10.54
N GLY A 395 -5.97 13.99 10.88
CA GLY A 395 -7.19 13.69 11.64
C GLY A 395 -8.44 13.51 10.79
N ILE A 396 -8.29 13.09 9.52
CA ILE A 396 -9.44 12.65 8.71
C ILE A 396 -10.01 11.37 9.32
N THR A 397 -11.32 11.40 9.65
CA THR A 397 -12.01 10.28 10.28
C THR A 397 -12.63 9.32 9.27
N ASP A 398 -12.89 8.08 9.68
CA ASP A 398 -13.58 7.09 8.85
C ASP A 398 -14.98 7.53 8.41
N PRO A 399 -15.85 8.11 9.28
CA PRO A 399 -17.14 8.62 8.83
C PRO A 399 -17.02 9.64 7.70
N LEU A 400 -16.06 10.58 7.79
CA LEU A 400 -15.77 11.53 6.72
C LEU A 400 -15.36 10.81 5.43
N THR A 401 -14.44 9.84 5.50
CA THR A 401 -14.01 9.05 4.35
C THR A 401 -15.17 8.32 3.67
N VAL A 402 -16.12 7.79 4.46
CA VAL A 402 -17.35 7.18 3.94
C VAL A 402 -18.20 8.20 3.19
N GLN A 403 -18.39 9.42 3.70
CA GLN A 403 -19.17 10.47 3.02
C GLN A 403 -18.53 10.83 1.67
N ILE A 404 -17.20 11.04 1.62
CA ILE A 404 -16.48 11.31 0.37
C ILE A 404 -16.73 10.21 -0.67
N ARG A 405 -16.54 8.95 -0.26
CA ARG A 405 -16.73 7.79 -1.14
C ARG A 405 -18.13 7.70 -1.71
N LEU A 406 -19.15 7.90 -0.88
CA LEU A 406 -20.54 7.82 -1.29
C LEU A 406 -20.92 8.96 -2.21
N ALA A 407 -20.51 10.19 -1.91
CA ALA A 407 -20.71 11.34 -2.77
C ALA A 407 -20.07 11.13 -4.15
N ALA A 408 -18.77 10.74 -4.19
CA ALA A 408 -18.06 10.48 -5.43
C ALA A 408 -18.70 9.35 -6.25
N PHE A 409 -19.15 8.28 -5.60
CA PHE A 409 -19.85 7.18 -6.27
C PHE A 409 -21.15 7.63 -6.91
N GLN A 410 -22.00 8.37 -6.17
CA GLN A 410 -23.31 8.82 -6.67
C GLN A 410 -23.15 9.79 -7.85
N VAL A 411 -22.23 10.75 -7.75
CA VAL A 411 -21.94 11.72 -8.82
C VAL A 411 -21.33 11.02 -10.03
N GLY A 412 -20.32 10.18 -9.84
CA GLY A 412 -19.66 9.48 -10.94
C GLY A 412 -20.58 8.51 -11.70
N ARG A 413 -21.58 7.95 -11.01
CA ARG A 413 -22.63 7.11 -11.65
C ARG A 413 -23.75 7.92 -12.30
N GLY A 414 -23.76 9.26 -12.17
CA GLY A 414 -24.82 10.12 -12.67
C GLY A 414 -26.16 9.95 -11.95
N SER A 415 -26.17 9.31 -10.77
CA SER A 415 -27.38 9.11 -9.96
C SER A 415 -27.69 10.30 -9.05
N MET A 416 -26.76 11.25 -8.95
CA MET A 416 -26.89 12.50 -8.20
C MET A 416 -26.06 13.58 -8.88
N SER A 417 -26.55 14.80 -8.94
CA SER A 417 -25.78 15.96 -9.37
C SER A 417 -24.76 16.37 -8.31
N VAL A 418 -23.75 17.15 -8.69
CA VAL A 418 -22.77 17.70 -7.72
C VAL A 418 -23.45 18.56 -6.66
N ASP A 419 -24.43 19.41 -7.05
CA ASP A 419 -25.17 20.25 -6.11
C ASP A 419 -25.94 19.44 -5.07
N GLU A 420 -26.61 18.38 -5.50
CA GLU A 420 -27.31 17.46 -4.59
C GLU A 420 -26.34 16.73 -3.66
N ALA A 421 -25.20 16.27 -4.19
CA ALA A 421 -24.20 15.56 -3.39
C ALA A 421 -23.57 16.46 -2.32
N VAL A 422 -23.25 17.71 -2.68
CA VAL A 422 -22.73 18.73 -1.76
C VAL A 422 -23.76 19.05 -0.67
N ALA A 423 -25.03 19.27 -1.03
CA ALA A 423 -26.09 19.56 -0.07
C ALA A 423 -26.42 18.38 0.85
N LYS A 424 -26.16 17.15 0.40
CA LYS A 424 -26.42 15.91 1.14
C LYS A 424 -25.28 15.47 2.05
N TYR A 425 -24.16 16.19 2.05
CA TYR A 425 -23.03 15.83 2.90
C TYR A 425 -23.44 15.62 4.37
N GLY A 426 -22.87 14.61 5.02
CA GLY A 426 -23.20 14.23 6.41
C GLY A 426 -24.42 13.34 6.54
N SER A 427 -25.15 13.05 5.45
CA SER A 427 -26.36 12.20 5.46
C SER A 427 -26.35 11.06 4.43
N PHE A 428 -25.18 10.74 3.85
CA PHE A 428 -25.02 9.55 3.04
C PHE A 428 -25.03 8.30 3.91
N GLU A 429 -25.76 7.25 3.46
CA GLU A 429 -25.91 5.94 4.09
C GLU A 429 -25.43 4.80 3.17
#